data_6e67ab2499d2f4dcdf5174051695deee
#
_entry.id   6e67ab2499d2f4dcdf5174051695deee
#
_cell.length_a   1.000
_cell.length_b   1.000
_cell.length_c   1.000
_cell.angle_alpha   90.00
_cell.angle_beta   90.00
_cell.angle_gamma   90.00
#
_symmetry.space_group_name_H-M   'P 1'
#
loop_
_entity.id
_entity.type
_entity.pdbx_description
1 polymer ?
#
loop_
_entity_poly.entity_id
_entity_poly.type
_entity_poly.pdbx_seq_one_letter_code
_entity_poly.pdbx_strand_id
1 'polypeptide(L)'
;MFDEFKEFVRQLVDLLWQTSGILLVLLALIVTGGFLFSFFDEIPLIDALYLAFITSLTIGYGDLTPETTLGKLVAVAVGHIGIIYFGMVVAISTLAVKRTVSVFEKD
;
A
#
# COMPACT_ATOMS: atom_id res chain seq x y z
N MET A 1 11.33 26.46 0.88
CA MET A 1 10.23 25.50 0.75
C MET A 1 10.44 24.49 -0.37
N PHE A 2 10.75 24.91 -1.59
CA PHE A 2 10.99 23.98 -2.69
C PHE A 2 12.19 23.07 -2.45
N ASP A 3 13.26 23.57 -1.86
CA ASP A 3 14.45 22.77 -1.58
C ASP A 3 14.15 21.69 -0.54
N GLU A 4 13.36 22.01 0.45
CA GLU A 4 12.93 21.06 1.46
C GLU A 4 12.05 19.97 0.85
N PHE A 5 11.13 20.37 -0.06
CA PHE A 5 10.26 19.41 -0.74
C PHE A 5 11.07 18.47 -1.64
N LYS A 6 12.03 19.02 -2.41
CA LYS A 6 12.90 18.22 -3.27
C LYS A 6 13.72 17.22 -2.45
N GLU A 7 14.25 17.66 -1.32
CA GLU A 7 15.02 16.79 -0.44
C GLU A 7 14.13 15.69 0.14
N PHE A 8 12.91 16.02 0.54
CA PHE A 8 11.95 15.04 1.02
C PHE A 8 11.68 13.97 -0.05
N VAL A 9 11.41 14.40 -1.29
CA VAL A 9 11.15 13.46 -2.38
C VAL A 9 12.37 12.56 -2.63
N ARG A 10 13.57 13.14 -2.60
CA ARG A 10 14.80 12.38 -2.78
C ARG A 10 14.97 11.31 -1.68
N GLN A 11 14.76 11.70 -0.43
CA GLN A 11 14.85 10.78 0.70
C GLN A 11 13.79 9.69 0.60
N LEU A 12 12.58 10.06 0.23
CA LEU A 12 11.48 9.13 0.08
C LEU A 12 11.80 8.07 -1.00
N VAL A 13 12.26 8.52 -2.16
CA VAL A 13 12.60 7.62 -3.27
C VAL A 13 13.73 6.69 -2.87
N ASP A 14 14.78 7.21 -2.22
CA ASP A 14 15.90 6.38 -1.77
C ASP A 14 15.46 5.29 -0.80
N LEU A 15 14.61 5.65 0.16
CA LEU A 15 14.11 4.70 1.16
C LEU A 15 13.19 3.66 0.53
N LEU A 16 12.34 4.07 -0.42
CA LEU A 16 11.48 3.15 -1.16
C LEU A 16 12.33 2.14 -1.93
N TRP A 17 13.40 2.59 -2.56
CA TRP A 17 14.32 1.69 -3.27
C TRP A 17 14.99 0.69 -2.33
N GLN A 18 15.43 1.14 -1.16
CA GLN A 18 16.09 0.28 -0.17
C GLN A 18 15.16 -0.79 0.38
N THR A 19 13.85 -0.51 0.43
CA THR A 19 12.85 -1.42 0.95
C THR A 19 12.01 -2.06 -0.16
N SER A 20 12.39 -1.86 -1.41
CA SER A 20 11.57 -2.26 -2.56
C SER A 20 11.27 -3.76 -2.59
N GLY A 21 12.20 -4.60 -2.16
CA GLY A 21 11.97 -6.05 -2.13
C GLY A 21 10.77 -6.43 -1.29
N ILE A 22 10.70 -5.89 -0.07
CA ILE A 22 9.59 -6.17 0.85
C ILE A 22 8.29 -5.58 0.31
N LEU A 23 8.34 -4.32 -0.15
CA LEU A 23 7.15 -3.64 -0.67
C LEU A 23 6.59 -4.36 -1.90
N LEU A 24 7.46 -4.84 -2.80
CA LEU A 24 7.02 -5.55 -3.99
C LEU A 24 6.37 -6.89 -3.65
N VAL A 25 6.90 -7.62 -2.66
CA VAL A 25 6.28 -8.87 -2.21
C VAL A 25 4.91 -8.60 -1.63
N LEU A 26 4.78 -7.60 -0.77
CA LEU A 26 3.49 -7.25 -0.19
C LEU A 26 2.49 -6.80 -1.26
N LEU A 27 2.95 -6.00 -2.22
CA LEU A 27 2.12 -5.56 -3.34
C LEU A 27 1.67 -6.75 -4.19
N ALA A 28 2.57 -7.70 -4.45
CA ALA A 28 2.24 -8.92 -5.19
C ALA A 28 1.17 -9.74 -4.47
N LEU A 29 1.24 -9.80 -3.14
CA LEU A 29 0.23 -10.50 -2.34
C LEU A 29 -1.14 -9.80 -2.44
N ILE A 30 -1.15 -8.47 -2.44
CA ILE A 30 -2.39 -7.70 -2.60
C ILE A 30 -2.99 -7.95 -3.99
N VAL A 31 -2.16 -7.94 -5.04
CA VAL A 31 -2.60 -8.23 -6.41
C VAL A 31 -3.14 -9.65 -6.51
N THR A 32 -2.47 -10.61 -5.87
CA THR A 32 -2.97 -11.99 -5.79
C THR A 32 -4.36 -12.03 -5.16
N GLY A 33 -4.57 -11.25 -4.10
CA GLY A 33 -5.89 -11.11 -3.50
C GLY A 33 -6.93 -10.63 -4.49
N GLY A 34 -6.56 -9.69 -5.38
CA GLY A 34 -7.45 -9.23 -6.45
C GLY A 34 -7.83 -10.35 -7.40
N PHE A 35 -6.88 -11.16 -7.81
CA PHE A 35 -7.18 -12.33 -8.66
C PHE A 35 -8.14 -13.30 -7.94
N LEU A 36 -7.93 -13.52 -6.64
CA LEU A 36 -8.80 -14.39 -5.87
C LEU A 36 -10.22 -13.82 -5.74
N PHE A 37 -10.36 -12.51 -5.56
CA PHE A 37 -11.68 -11.86 -5.57
C PHE A 37 -12.39 -12.09 -6.90
N SER A 38 -11.68 -11.93 -8.01
CA SER A 38 -12.26 -12.15 -9.34
C SER A 38 -12.75 -13.58 -9.49
N PHE A 39 -11.97 -14.53 -8.99
CA PHE A 39 -12.31 -15.95 -9.09
C PHE A 39 -13.49 -16.32 -8.18
N PHE A 40 -13.43 -15.95 -6.90
CA PHE A 40 -14.44 -16.38 -5.93
C PHE A 40 -15.75 -15.61 -6.06
N ASP A 41 -15.71 -14.33 -6.33
CA ASP A 41 -16.91 -13.49 -6.40
C ASP A 41 -17.40 -13.27 -7.82
N GLU A 42 -16.71 -13.83 -8.81
CA GLU A 42 -17.10 -13.77 -10.23
C GLU A 42 -17.32 -12.33 -10.70
N ILE A 43 -16.37 -11.45 -10.35
CA ILE A 43 -16.41 -10.05 -10.78
C ILE A 43 -15.28 -9.78 -11.78
N PRO A 44 -15.43 -8.75 -12.65
CA PRO A 44 -14.37 -8.39 -13.60
C PRO A 44 -13.05 -8.13 -12.88
N LEU A 45 -11.95 -8.53 -13.51
CA LEU A 45 -10.63 -8.42 -12.91
C LEU A 45 -10.30 -6.98 -12.49
N ILE A 46 -10.68 -5.99 -13.29
CA ILE A 46 -10.41 -4.59 -12.97
C ILE A 46 -11.12 -4.17 -11.68
N ASP A 47 -12.35 -4.61 -11.48
CA ASP A 47 -13.12 -4.34 -10.26
C ASP A 47 -12.52 -5.08 -9.07
N ALA A 48 -12.05 -6.31 -9.30
CA ALA A 48 -11.44 -7.13 -8.26
C ALA A 48 -10.12 -6.53 -7.79
N LEU A 49 -9.28 -6.06 -8.71
CA LEU A 49 -8.03 -5.38 -8.37
C LEU A 49 -8.29 -4.08 -7.60
N TYR A 50 -9.27 -3.31 -8.07
CA TYR A 50 -9.72 -2.11 -7.37
C TYR A 50 -10.12 -2.45 -5.93
N LEU A 51 -10.95 -3.49 -5.76
CA LEU A 51 -11.40 -3.93 -4.44
C LEU A 51 -10.21 -4.31 -3.54
N ALA A 52 -9.23 -5.03 -4.09
CA ALA A 52 -8.04 -5.42 -3.34
C ALA A 52 -7.26 -4.18 -2.86
N PHE A 53 -7.09 -3.18 -3.71
CA PHE A 53 -6.36 -1.98 -3.35
C PHE A 53 -7.11 -1.11 -2.35
N ILE A 54 -8.42 -0.89 -2.52
CA ILE A 54 -9.17 -0.08 -1.54
C ILE A 54 -9.28 -0.79 -0.19
N THR A 55 -9.26 -2.12 -0.19
CA THR A 55 -9.25 -2.90 1.05
C THR A 55 -7.88 -2.79 1.72
N SER A 56 -6.80 -2.99 0.96
CA SER A 56 -5.45 -2.94 1.50
C SER A 56 -5.06 -1.56 2.01
N LEU A 57 -5.52 -0.50 1.33
CA LEU A 57 -5.25 0.89 1.71
C LEU A 57 -6.21 1.42 2.78
N THR A 58 -7.07 0.56 3.30
CA THR A 58 -8.07 0.90 4.33
C THR A 58 -9.09 1.96 3.92
N ILE A 59 -9.31 2.13 2.60
CA ILE A 59 -10.27 3.10 2.09
C ILE A 59 -11.70 2.59 2.26
N GLY A 60 -11.99 1.42 1.70
CA GLY A 60 -13.26 0.72 1.92
C GLY A 60 -14.50 1.52 1.58
N TYR A 61 -14.63 2.00 0.34
CA TYR A 61 -15.78 2.81 -0.05
C TYR A 61 -17.13 2.10 0.10
N GLY A 62 -17.14 0.76 -0.04
CA GLY A 62 -18.39 0.00 0.06
C GLY A 62 -19.18 -0.09 -1.25
N ASP A 63 -18.66 0.46 -2.34
CA ASP A 63 -19.25 0.32 -3.67
C ASP A 63 -19.09 -1.10 -4.22
N LEU A 64 -18.01 -1.77 -3.83
CA LEU A 64 -17.77 -3.18 -4.12
C LEU A 64 -17.40 -3.87 -2.81
N THR A 65 -18.05 -5.01 -2.54
CA THR A 65 -17.78 -5.79 -1.34
C THR A 65 -17.77 -7.27 -1.70
N PRO A 66 -16.94 -8.10 -1.03
CA PRO A 66 -17.00 -9.54 -1.26
C PRO A 66 -18.31 -10.12 -0.71
N GLU A 67 -18.96 -10.95 -1.53
CA GLU A 67 -20.24 -11.55 -1.15
C GLU A 67 -20.11 -13.02 -0.77
N THR A 68 -19.10 -13.71 -1.32
CA THR A 68 -18.88 -15.12 -1.00
C THR A 68 -18.11 -15.27 0.31
N THR A 69 -18.26 -16.42 0.96
CA THR A 69 -17.50 -16.73 2.17
C THR A 69 -15.99 -16.71 1.89
N LEU A 70 -15.58 -17.31 0.78
CA LEU A 70 -14.16 -17.33 0.40
C LEU A 70 -13.65 -15.93 0.09
N GLY A 71 -14.44 -15.12 -0.61
CA GLY A 71 -14.10 -13.73 -0.86
C GLY A 71 -13.92 -12.91 0.41
N LYS A 72 -14.79 -13.15 1.40
CA LYS A 72 -14.69 -12.47 2.71
C LYS A 72 -13.41 -12.86 3.44
N LEU A 73 -13.00 -14.13 3.36
CA LEU A 73 -11.75 -14.59 3.96
C LEU A 73 -10.54 -13.94 3.26
N VAL A 74 -10.60 -13.86 1.95
CA VAL A 74 -9.55 -13.15 1.18
C VAL A 74 -9.48 -11.69 1.61
N ALA A 75 -10.63 -11.03 1.82
CA ALA A 75 -10.66 -9.63 2.25
C ALA A 75 -9.96 -9.43 3.60
N VAL A 76 -10.17 -10.34 4.53
CA VAL A 76 -9.51 -10.30 5.84
C VAL A 76 -8.00 -10.44 5.67
N ALA A 77 -7.55 -11.38 4.84
CA ALA A 77 -6.13 -11.58 4.57
C ALA A 77 -5.51 -10.36 3.89
N VAL A 78 -6.17 -9.82 2.87
CA VAL A 78 -5.71 -8.63 2.16
C VAL A 78 -5.63 -7.43 3.10
N GLY A 79 -6.61 -7.30 4.00
CA GLY A 79 -6.61 -6.24 5.00
C GLY A 79 -5.40 -6.31 5.92
N HIS A 80 -5.03 -7.50 6.38
CA HIS A 80 -3.84 -7.69 7.22
C HIS A 80 -2.56 -7.33 6.47
N ILE A 81 -2.43 -7.81 5.24
CA ILE A 81 -1.28 -7.49 4.39
C ILE A 81 -1.23 -5.98 4.13
N GLY A 82 -2.38 -5.38 3.88
CA GLY A 82 -2.49 -3.95 3.64
C GLY A 82 -2.07 -3.10 4.83
N ILE A 83 -2.39 -3.53 6.05
CA ILE A 83 -1.96 -2.82 7.26
C ILE A 83 -0.42 -2.79 7.32
N ILE A 84 0.22 -3.91 7.01
CA ILE A 84 1.69 -3.98 7.00
C ILE A 84 2.25 -3.06 5.90
N TYR A 85 1.70 -3.15 4.70
CA TYR A 85 2.13 -2.31 3.57
C TYR A 85 1.97 -0.83 3.90
N PHE A 86 0.78 -0.44 4.34
CA PHE A 86 0.46 0.94 4.68
C PHE A 86 1.35 1.43 5.83
N GLY A 87 1.54 0.60 6.86
CA GLY A 87 2.40 0.92 7.99
C GLY A 87 3.84 1.17 7.55
N MET A 88 4.36 0.37 6.62
CA MET A 88 5.69 0.58 6.08
C MET A 88 5.78 1.89 5.31
N VAL A 89 4.79 2.19 4.47
CA VAL A 89 4.79 3.44 3.70
C VAL A 89 4.77 4.65 4.65
N VAL A 90 3.96 4.60 5.70
CA VAL A 90 3.91 5.67 6.71
C VAL A 90 5.26 5.79 7.43
N ALA A 91 5.86 4.68 7.83
CA ALA A 91 7.15 4.68 8.53
C ALA A 91 8.26 5.24 7.63
N ILE A 92 8.26 4.84 6.36
CA ILE A 92 9.23 5.33 5.38
C ILE A 92 9.07 6.85 5.17
N SER A 93 7.82 7.30 5.04
CA SER A 93 7.52 8.73 4.87
C SER A 93 7.96 9.54 6.09
N THR A 94 7.72 9.03 7.28
CA THR A 94 8.13 9.65 8.54
C THR A 94 9.65 9.78 8.62
N LEU A 95 10.36 8.71 8.24
CA LEU A 95 11.82 8.74 8.24
C LEU A 95 12.36 9.72 7.18
N ALA A 96 11.70 9.81 6.02
CA ALA A 96 12.07 10.75 4.97
C ALA A 96 11.95 12.19 5.47
N VAL A 97 10.88 12.52 6.18
CA VAL A 97 10.70 13.84 6.79
C VAL A 97 11.81 14.11 7.81
N LYS A 98 12.10 13.14 8.66
CA LYS A 98 13.14 13.28 9.69
C LYS A 98 14.49 13.57 9.08
N ARG A 99 14.86 12.84 8.03
CA ARG A 99 16.14 13.04 7.34
C ARG A 99 16.20 14.39 6.63
N THR A 100 15.08 14.82 6.05
CA THR A 100 14.98 16.12 5.39
C THR A 100 15.22 17.25 6.38
N VAL A 101 14.53 17.21 7.52
CA VAL A 101 14.69 18.20 8.58
C VAL A 101 16.15 18.24 9.06
N SER A 102 16.74 17.06 9.25
CA SER A 102 18.14 16.95 9.70
C SER A 102 19.11 17.62 8.74
N VAL A 103 18.88 17.51 7.42
CA VAL A 103 19.74 18.12 6.42
C VAL A 103 19.70 19.65 6.54
N PHE A 104 18.52 20.23 6.74
CA PHE A 104 18.37 21.69 6.80
C PHE A 104 18.67 22.28 8.18
N GLU A 105 18.62 21.47 9.25
CA GLU A 105 18.99 21.91 10.60
C GLU A 105 20.49 22.09 10.78
N LYS A 106 21.31 21.46 9.96
CA LYS A 106 22.77 21.52 10.08
C LYS A 106 23.34 22.88 9.68
N ASP A 107 22.54 23.69 9.02
CA ASP A 107 22.93 25.03 8.58
C ASP A 107 22.45 26.07 9.59
#